data_126131843443ba2d346852af296f1efd
#
_entry.id   126131843443ba2d346852af296f1efd
#
_cell.length_a   1.000
_cell.length_b   1.000
_cell.length_c   1.000
_cell.angle_alpha   90.00
_cell.angle_beta   90.00
_cell.angle_gamma   90.00
#
_symmetry.space_group_name_H-M   'P 1'
#
loop_
_entity.id
_entity.type
_entity.pdbx_description
1 polymer ?
#
loop_
_entity_poly.entity_id
_entity_poly.type
_entity_poly.pdbx_seq_one_letter_code
_entity_poly.pdbx_strand_id
1 'polypeptide(L)'
;GMKGETRSMRSKEEAHDYRYFPDPDLLPLEFEQSYVDELRADLPELPDDKKARLVSVLGLSVYDASILVTEKAIADYFEAVAEGRDGKLAANWVINDLLGALNKAAKGIEESPVSPDQLGGIIDLIRDGTISGKIAKDLFELVWNEGGDPRALVEERGMKQVTDTGAIEKAVDDVIAANPDKVEQAKAKPTMAGWFVGQVMKSTGGKANPQAVSDLVKAKLGIVD
;
A
#
# COMPACT_ATOMS: atom_id res chain seq x y z
N GLY A 1 61.31 14.70 -9.38
CA GLY A 1 61.44 13.29 -9.36
C GLY A 1 62.03 12.72 -10.65
N MET A 2 63.15 12.05 -10.53
CA MET A 2 63.81 11.40 -11.69
C MET A 2 63.14 10.10 -12.16
N LYS A 3 62.02 9.65 -11.57
CA LYS A 3 61.41 8.36 -11.94
C LYS A 3 59.98 8.46 -12.46
N GLY A 4 59.41 9.67 -12.60
CA GLY A 4 58.04 9.81 -13.12
C GLY A 4 56.92 9.13 -12.29
N GLU A 5 57.25 8.69 -11.07
CA GLU A 5 56.31 8.01 -10.17
C GLU A 5 55.78 8.99 -9.12
N THR A 6 54.48 9.00 -8.94
CA THR A 6 53.84 9.69 -7.84
C THR A 6 53.64 8.72 -6.68
N ARG A 7 53.95 9.15 -5.44
CA ARG A 7 53.67 8.40 -4.21
C ARG A 7 52.99 9.30 -3.21
N SER A 8 52.13 8.72 -2.36
CA SER A 8 51.53 9.43 -1.24
C SER A 8 52.64 9.91 -0.31
N MET A 9 52.66 11.20 0.00
CA MET A 9 53.62 11.81 0.92
C MET A 9 53.09 11.91 2.33
N ARG A 10 51.76 11.82 2.53
CA ARG A 10 51.13 11.94 3.81
C ARG A 10 49.78 11.25 3.80
N SER A 11 49.48 10.42 4.80
CA SER A 11 48.15 9.90 5.09
C SER A 11 47.51 10.76 6.18
N LYS A 12 46.25 11.17 5.97
CA LYS A 12 45.45 11.92 6.97
C LYS A 12 44.44 11.02 7.62
N GLU A 13 44.85 9.82 7.99
CA GLU A 13 43.92 8.82 8.58
C GLU A 13 43.85 8.91 10.11
N GLU A 14 44.80 9.56 10.77
CA GLU A 14 44.87 9.68 12.23
C GLU A 14 44.46 11.09 12.69
N ALA A 15 43.71 11.16 13.81
CA ALA A 15 43.19 12.42 14.36
C ALA A 15 44.27 13.48 14.65
N HIS A 16 45.47 13.06 15.09
CA HIS A 16 46.56 13.99 15.35
C HIS A 16 47.13 14.68 14.09
N ASP A 17 46.88 14.12 12.92
CA ASP A 17 47.25 14.77 11.64
C ASP A 17 46.47 16.06 11.41
N TYR A 18 45.25 16.14 11.99
CA TYR A 18 44.39 17.32 11.95
C TYR A 18 44.65 18.28 13.11
N ARG A 19 45.52 17.90 14.05
CA ARG A 19 45.85 18.69 15.26
C ARG A 19 44.62 19.02 16.10
N TYR A 20 43.71 18.05 16.30
CA TYR A 20 42.61 18.19 17.21
C TYR A 20 43.12 18.26 18.65
N PHE A 21 43.07 19.42 19.26
CA PHE A 21 43.36 19.66 20.64
C PHE A 21 42.37 20.65 21.21
N PRO A 22 42.07 20.63 22.52
CA PRO A 22 41.19 21.60 23.15
C PRO A 22 41.71 23.01 22.90
N ASP A 23 40.83 23.92 22.48
CA ASP A 23 41.13 25.33 22.36
C ASP A 23 41.18 25.90 23.78
N PRO A 24 42.26 26.60 24.17
CA PRO A 24 42.39 27.15 25.52
C PRO A 24 41.37 28.25 25.83
N ASP A 25 40.81 28.89 24.80
CA ASP A 25 39.78 29.92 24.95
C ASP A 25 38.36 29.36 25.04
N LEU A 26 38.17 28.05 24.82
CA LEU A 26 36.88 27.37 24.96
C LEU A 26 36.84 26.53 26.22
N LEU A 27 35.90 26.84 27.11
CA LEU A 27 35.68 26.05 28.31
C LEU A 27 35.08 24.67 27.95
N PRO A 28 35.42 23.61 28.69
CA PRO A 28 34.74 22.32 28.55
C PRO A 28 33.25 22.48 28.75
N LEU A 29 32.45 21.84 27.85
CA LEU A 29 31.01 21.74 28.03
C LEU A 29 30.71 20.45 28.82
N GLU A 30 30.14 20.61 29.99
CA GLU A 30 29.71 19.52 30.83
C GLU A 30 28.19 19.47 30.85
N PHE A 31 27.61 18.31 30.54
CA PHE A 31 26.18 18.08 30.58
C PHE A 31 25.86 17.07 31.67
N GLU A 32 24.81 17.36 32.43
CA GLU A 32 24.26 16.37 33.37
C GLU A 32 23.73 15.17 32.60
N GLN A 33 23.88 13.97 33.15
CA GLN A 33 23.39 12.74 32.49
C GLN A 33 21.89 12.76 32.27
N SER A 34 21.13 13.38 33.18
CA SER A 34 19.68 13.59 33.04
C SER A 34 19.32 14.33 31.78
N TYR A 35 20.05 15.39 31.43
CA TYR A 35 19.84 16.14 30.20
C TYR A 35 20.08 15.30 28.94
N VAL A 36 21.13 14.49 28.96
CA VAL A 36 21.42 13.56 27.86
C VAL A 36 20.34 12.49 27.72
N ASP A 37 19.82 11.99 28.86
CA ASP A 37 18.75 10.99 28.86
C ASP A 37 17.41 11.57 28.43
N GLU A 38 17.09 12.80 28.78
CA GLU A 38 15.92 13.54 28.25
C GLU A 38 16.01 13.71 26.75
N LEU A 39 17.13 14.19 26.21
CA LEU A 39 17.34 14.32 24.77
C LEU A 39 17.21 12.98 24.04
N ARG A 40 17.73 11.91 24.66
CA ARG A 40 17.64 10.56 24.08
C ARG A 40 16.18 10.06 24.04
N ALA A 41 15.39 10.40 25.06
CA ALA A 41 13.98 10.02 25.11
C ALA A 41 13.14 10.77 24.06
N ASP A 42 13.55 12.01 23.72
CA ASP A 42 12.87 12.86 22.73
C ASP A 42 13.33 12.59 21.28
N LEU A 43 14.36 11.74 21.09
CA LEU A 43 14.81 11.41 19.74
C LEU A 43 13.72 10.65 18.99
N PRO A 44 13.40 11.06 17.73
CA PRO A 44 12.50 10.30 16.90
C PRO A 44 13.07 8.92 16.58
N GLU A 45 12.18 7.95 16.36
CA GLU A 45 12.56 6.61 15.92
C GLU A 45 13.40 6.69 14.62
N LEU A 46 14.56 6.01 14.64
CA LEU A 46 15.45 5.99 13.47
C LEU A 46 14.83 5.16 12.32
N PRO A 47 15.17 5.47 11.06
CA PRO A 47 14.63 4.74 9.90
C PRO A 47 14.87 3.23 9.96
N ASP A 48 16.02 2.78 10.43
CA ASP A 48 16.35 1.35 10.55
C ASP A 48 15.50 0.65 11.63
N ASP A 49 15.29 1.31 12.77
CA ASP A 49 14.44 0.80 13.84
C ASP A 49 12.97 0.77 13.40
N LYS A 50 12.50 1.83 12.76
CA LYS A 50 11.16 1.89 12.15
C LYS A 50 10.96 0.78 11.14
N LYS A 51 11.91 0.56 10.25
CA LYS A 51 11.88 -0.54 9.28
C LYS A 51 11.78 -1.90 9.96
N ALA A 52 12.62 -2.15 10.99
CA ALA A 52 12.58 -3.39 11.74
C ALA A 52 11.23 -3.60 12.44
N ARG A 53 10.64 -2.53 12.98
CA ARG A 53 9.32 -2.55 13.61
C ARG A 53 8.21 -2.82 12.58
N LEU A 54 8.22 -2.19 11.43
CA LEU A 54 7.22 -2.43 10.37
C LEU A 54 7.24 -3.89 9.90
N VAL A 55 8.42 -4.49 9.78
CA VAL A 55 8.56 -5.91 9.44
C VAL A 55 8.06 -6.82 10.57
N SER A 56 8.48 -6.58 11.81
CA SER A 56 8.19 -7.47 12.94
C SER A 56 6.76 -7.35 13.46
N VAL A 57 6.20 -6.14 13.51
CA VAL A 57 4.88 -5.86 14.10
C VAL A 57 3.77 -5.94 13.05
N LEU A 58 3.98 -5.35 11.87
CA LEU A 58 2.96 -5.32 10.82
C LEU A 58 3.12 -6.45 9.78
N GLY A 59 4.18 -7.26 9.90
CA GLY A 59 4.44 -8.39 9.01
C GLY A 59 4.72 -7.99 7.56
N LEU A 60 5.24 -6.78 7.35
CA LEU A 60 5.60 -6.30 6.02
C LEU A 60 6.82 -7.04 5.46
N SER A 61 6.96 -7.07 4.15
CA SER A 61 8.21 -7.48 3.53
C SER A 61 9.32 -6.46 3.83
N VAL A 62 10.58 -6.92 3.87
CA VAL A 62 11.74 -6.02 4.03
C VAL A 62 11.78 -4.98 2.92
N TYR A 63 11.34 -5.35 1.71
CA TYR A 63 11.27 -4.46 0.56
C TYR A 63 10.24 -3.34 0.76
N ASP A 64 8.99 -3.69 1.12
CA ASP A 64 7.93 -2.70 1.36
C ASP A 64 8.29 -1.75 2.50
N ALA A 65 8.79 -2.31 3.61
CA ALA A 65 9.27 -1.51 4.74
C ALA A 65 10.39 -0.54 4.34
N SER A 66 11.31 -0.97 3.44
CA SER A 66 12.38 -0.09 2.94
C SER A 66 11.83 1.08 2.13
N ILE A 67 10.81 0.87 1.31
CA ILE A 67 10.17 1.95 0.54
C ILE A 67 9.49 2.94 1.50
N LEU A 68 8.75 2.43 2.48
CA LEU A 68 7.97 3.27 3.39
C LEU A 68 8.82 4.13 4.33
N VAL A 69 10.07 3.73 4.63
CA VAL A 69 10.98 4.51 5.47
C VAL A 69 11.96 5.39 4.68
N THR A 70 11.83 5.45 3.36
CA THR A 70 12.73 6.26 2.51
C THR A 70 12.68 7.74 2.89
N GLU A 71 11.49 8.23 3.22
CA GLU A 71 11.24 9.58 3.68
C GLU A 71 10.37 9.55 4.93
N LYS A 72 10.67 10.42 5.90
CA LYS A 72 9.87 10.51 7.13
C LYS A 72 8.39 10.77 6.84
N ALA A 73 8.09 11.68 5.91
CA ALA A 73 6.72 12.03 5.55
C ALA A 73 5.94 10.84 4.97
N ILE A 74 6.59 9.96 4.19
CA ILE A 74 5.98 8.73 3.67
C ILE A 74 5.67 7.76 4.82
N ALA A 75 6.63 7.59 5.74
CA ALA A 75 6.45 6.72 6.89
C ALA A 75 5.30 7.20 7.79
N ASP A 76 5.25 8.49 8.10
CA ASP A 76 4.22 9.10 8.93
C ASP A 76 2.83 8.98 8.27
N TYR A 77 2.74 9.20 6.96
CA TYR A 77 1.52 9.00 6.19
C TYR A 77 1.05 7.54 6.25
N PHE A 78 1.96 6.60 6.00
CA PHE A 78 1.65 5.17 6.06
C PHE A 78 1.15 4.74 7.44
N GLU A 79 1.81 5.18 8.52
CA GLU A 79 1.44 4.84 9.89
C GLU A 79 0.02 5.34 10.21
N ALA A 80 -0.32 6.55 9.80
CA ALA A 80 -1.67 7.09 9.94
C ALA A 80 -2.72 6.27 9.16
N VAL A 81 -2.40 5.83 7.93
CA VAL A 81 -3.28 4.94 7.16
C VAL A 81 -3.42 3.57 7.82
N ALA A 82 -2.34 3.01 8.37
CA ALA A 82 -2.31 1.66 8.94
C ALA A 82 -2.93 1.58 10.34
N GLU A 83 -3.18 2.70 11.01
CA GLU A 83 -3.74 2.74 12.36
C GLU A 83 -5.08 2.00 12.45
N GLY A 84 -5.14 0.92 13.25
CA GLY A 84 -6.31 0.07 13.40
C GLY A 84 -6.69 -0.77 12.18
N ARG A 85 -5.81 -0.88 11.17
CA ARG A 85 -6.04 -1.56 9.90
C ARG A 85 -5.00 -2.66 9.64
N ASP A 86 -5.23 -3.45 8.61
CA ASP A 86 -4.25 -4.43 8.12
C ASP A 86 -3.04 -3.71 7.50
N GLY A 87 -1.88 -3.86 8.11
CA GLY A 87 -0.66 -3.18 7.68
C GLY A 87 -0.21 -3.54 6.27
N LYS A 88 -0.43 -4.80 5.83
CA LYS A 88 -0.06 -5.23 4.48
C LYS A 88 -0.97 -4.61 3.42
N LEU A 89 -2.26 -4.55 3.71
CA LEU A 89 -3.21 -3.90 2.81
C LEU A 89 -2.94 -2.39 2.72
N ALA A 90 -2.69 -1.74 3.87
CA ALA A 90 -2.31 -0.33 3.91
C ALA A 90 -1.01 -0.06 3.13
N ALA A 91 0.03 -0.89 3.33
CA ALA A 91 1.30 -0.77 2.61
C ALA A 91 1.11 -0.91 1.09
N ASN A 92 0.31 -1.90 0.67
CA ASN A 92 0.02 -2.10 -0.75
C ASN A 92 -0.65 -0.86 -1.39
N TRP A 93 -1.64 -0.26 -0.72
CA TRP A 93 -2.32 0.92 -1.20
C TRP A 93 -1.43 2.16 -1.21
N VAL A 94 -0.61 2.36 -0.16
CA VAL A 94 0.32 3.49 -0.12
C VAL A 94 1.39 3.34 -1.20
N ILE A 95 2.04 2.19 -1.32
CA ILE A 95 3.17 1.98 -2.23
C ILE A 95 2.72 1.96 -3.70
N ASN A 96 1.69 1.18 -4.02
CA ASN A 96 1.34 0.94 -5.43
C ASN A 96 0.35 1.95 -5.99
N ASP A 97 -0.65 2.34 -5.21
CA ASP A 97 -1.71 3.22 -5.70
C ASP A 97 -1.38 4.70 -5.43
N LEU A 98 -1.10 5.07 -4.17
CA LEU A 98 -0.83 6.47 -3.82
C LEU A 98 0.51 6.98 -4.37
N LEU A 99 1.63 6.34 -4.01
CA LEU A 99 2.95 6.76 -4.50
C LEU A 99 3.05 6.61 -6.02
N GLY A 100 2.37 5.61 -6.61
CA GLY A 100 2.25 5.47 -8.05
C GLY A 100 1.53 6.65 -8.71
N ALA A 101 0.45 7.16 -8.11
CA ALA A 101 -0.27 8.34 -8.59
C ALA A 101 0.54 9.63 -8.40
N LEU A 102 1.19 9.79 -7.24
CA LEU A 102 2.06 10.93 -6.96
C LEU A 102 3.23 11.01 -7.95
N ASN A 103 3.89 9.90 -8.21
CA ASN A 103 4.97 9.82 -9.20
C ASN A 103 4.52 10.23 -10.61
N LYS A 104 3.33 9.77 -11.04
CA LYS A 104 2.75 10.18 -12.34
C LYS A 104 2.43 11.67 -12.40
N ALA A 105 2.05 12.26 -11.26
CA ALA A 105 1.74 13.67 -11.13
C ALA A 105 2.97 14.54 -10.85
N ALA A 106 4.16 13.94 -10.71
CA ALA A 106 5.41 14.60 -10.28
C ALA A 106 5.27 15.38 -8.97
N LYS A 107 4.58 14.79 -7.98
CA LYS A 107 4.31 15.35 -6.66
C LYS A 107 4.98 14.56 -5.55
N GLY A 108 5.35 15.24 -4.47
CA GLY A 108 5.75 14.62 -3.21
C GLY A 108 4.54 14.18 -2.36
N ILE A 109 4.80 13.39 -1.31
CA ILE A 109 3.74 12.89 -0.42
C ILE A 109 3.01 14.03 0.30
N GLU A 110 3.70 15.11 0.63
CA GLU A 110 3.14 16.31 1.28
C GLU A 110 2.15 17.08 0.39
N GLU A 111 2.24 16.87 -0.94
CA GLU A 111 1.35 17.45 -1.94
C GLU A 111 0.20 16.51 -2.32
N SER A 112 0.03 15.42 -1.58
CA SER A 112 -1.03 14.43 -1.86
C SER A 112 -2.41 15.06 -1.74
N PRO A 113 -3.25 14.97 -2.77
CA PRO A 113 -4.65 15.40 -2.69
C PRO A 113 -5.53 14.43 -1.87
N VAL A 114 -5.02 13.24 -1.58
CA VAL A 114 -5.69 12.22 -0.75
C VAL A 114 -5.05 12.21 0.62
N SER A 115 -5.83 12.46 1.66
CA SER A 115 -5.35 12.40 3.04
C SER A 115 -5.21 10.96 3.55
N PRO A 116 -4.45 10.71 4.64
CA PRO A 116 -4.39 9.40 5.28
C PRO A 116 -5.78 8.88 5.69
N ASP A 117 -6.67 9.74 6.19
CA ASP A 117 -8.02 9.38 6.59
C ASP A 117 -8.88 8.94 5.40
N GLN A 118 -8.77 9.64 4.28
CA GLN A 118 -9.48 9.26 3.05
C GLN A 118 -8.99 7.92 2.51
N LEU A 119 -7.67 7.70 2.45
CA LEU A 119 -7.12 6.43 2.00
C LEU A 119 -7.49 5.29 2.97
N GLY A 120 -7.42 5.55 4.28
CA GLY A 120 -7.88 4.64 5.31
C GLY A 120 -9.36 4.29 5.17
N GLY A 121 -10.21 5.28 4.87
CA GLY A 121 -11.64 5.10 4.61
C GLY A 121 -11.92 4.18 3.41
N ILE A 122 -11.14 4.30 2.32
CA ILE A 122 -11.22 3.38 1.17
C ILE A 122 -10.87 1.94 1.60
N ILE A 123 -9.79 1.78 2.38
CA ILE A 123 -9.36 0.47 2.89
C ILE A 123 -10.43 -0.15 3.80
N ASP A 124 -11.07 0.64 4.65
CA ASP A 124 -12.15 0.17 5.52
C ASP A 124 -13.36 -0.32 4.71
N LEU A 125 -13.73 0.37 3.63
CA LEU A 125 -14.81 -0.04 2.73
C LEU A 125 -14.49 -1.33 1.96
N ILE A 126 -13.23 -1.61 1.69
CA ILE A 126 -12.80 -2.90 1.13
C ILE A 126 -12.94 -4.00 2.18
N ARG A 127 -12.45 -3.73 3.39
CA ARG A 127 -12.43 -4.70 4.50
C ARG A 127 -13.84 -5.12 4.95
N ASP A 128 -14.78 -4.17 4.98
CA ASP A 128 -16.17 -4.45 5.36
C ASP A 128 -17.01 -5.01 4.20
N GLY A 129 -16.43 -5.16 3.01
CA GLY A 129 -17.10 -5.73 1.84
C GLY A 129 -18.09 -4.77 1.16
N THR A 130 -18.12 -3.50 1.54
CA THR A 130 -18.96 -2.48 0.90
C THR A 130 -18.59 -2.27 -0.56
N ILE A 131 -17.30 -2.33 -0.89
CA ILE A 131 -16.77 -2.19 -2.25
C ILE A 131 -15.77 -3.30 -2.58
N SER A 132 -15.68 -3.64 -3.86
CA SER A 132 -14.63 -4.54 -4.37
C SER A 132 -13.31 -3.79 -4.59
N GLY A 133 -12.20 -4.53 -4.72
CA GLY A 133 -10.91 -3.93 -5.03
C GLY A 133 -10.88 -3.13 -6.34
N LYS A 134 -11.72 -3.48 -7.33
CA LYS A 134 -11.87 -2.71 -8.56
C LYS A 134 -12.58 -1.38 -8.27
N ILE A 135 -13.70 -1.43 -7.57
CA ILE A 135 -14.46 -0.22 -7.20
C ILE A 135 -13.61 0.70 -6.34
N ALA A 136 -12.76 0.15 -5.47
CA ALA A 136 -11.87 0.92 -4.63
C ALA A 136 -10.85 1.74 -5.45
N LYS A 137 -10.38 1.23 -6.59
CA LYS A 137 -9.50 2.00 -7.49
C LYS A 137 -10.25 3.13 -8.18
N ASP A 138 -11.47 2.87 -8.63
CA ASP A 138 -12.33 3.91 -9.21
C ASP A 138 -12.67 4.98 -8.15
N LEU A 139 -12.91 4.57 -6.90
CA LEU A 139 -13.14 5.48 -5.77
C LEU A 139 -11.89 6.30 -5.42
N PHE A 140 -10.71 5.67 -5.43
CA PHE A 140 -9.45 6.39 -5.22
C PHE A 140 -9.24 7.48 -6.28
N GLU A 141 -9.53 7.21 -7.55
CA GLU A 141 -9.43 8.20 -8.62
C GLU A 141 -10.45 9.36 -8.41
N LEU A 142 -11.65 9.08 -7.93
CA LEU A 142 -12.63 10.12 -7.58
C LEU A 142 -12.12 10.99 -6.43
N VAL A 143 -11.65 10.38 -5.34
CA VAL A 143 -11.08 11.12 -4.19
C VAL A 143 -9.86 11.93 -4.61
N TRP A 144 -9.00 11.38 -5.47
CA TRP A 144 -7.83 12.07 -6.01
C TRP A 144 -8.21 13.34 -6.78
N ASN A 145 -9.25 13.29 -7.61
CA ASN A 145 -9.63 14.38 -8.52
C ASN A 145 -10.61 15.38 -7.90
N GLU A 146 -11.56 14.89 -7.10
CA GLU A 146 -12.68 15.69 -6.59
C GLU A 146 -12.60 15.93 -5.07
N GLY A 147 -11.76 15.16 -4.36
CA GLY A 147 -11.76 15.15 -2.88
C GLY A 147 -13.00 14.46 -2.33
N GLY A 148 -13.35 14.80 -1.10
CA GLY A 148 -14.57 14.31 -0.45
C GLY A 148 -14.35 13.10 0.45
N ASP A 149 -15.40 12.74 1.19
CA ASP A 149 -15.42 11.56 2.05
C ASP A 149 -15.69 10.29 1.23
N PRO A 150 -14.84 9.26 1.31
CA PRO A 150 -14.98 8.04 0.52
C PRO A 150 -16.32 7.34 0.72
N ARG A 151 -16.84 7.33 1.95
CA ARG A 151 -18.12 6.68 2.26
C ARG A 151 -19.30 7.43 1.65
N ALA A 152 -19.26 8.76 1.73
CA ALA A 152 -20.27 9.59 1.10
C ALA A 152 -20.27 9.43 -0.43
N LEU A 153 -19.09 9.42 -1.07
CA LEU A 153 -18.97 9.21 -2.52
C LEU A 153 -19.53 7.85 -2.96
N VAL A 154 -19.28 6.78 -2.18
CA VAL A 154 -19.84 5.46 -2.47
C VAL A 154 -21.36 5.46 -2.47
N GLU A 155 -21.98 6.17 -1.51
CA GLU A 155 -23.45 6.31 -1.44
C GLU A 155 -23.99 7.14 -2.61
N GLU A 156 -23.43 8.32 -2.81
CA GLU A 156 -23.87 9.27 -3.86
C GLU A 156 -23.75 8.71 -5.28
N ARG A 157 -22.66 8.00 -5.55
CA ARG A 157 -22.37 7.44 -6.88
C ARG A 157 -22.90 6.01 -7.06
N GLY A 158 -23.54 5.44 -6.04
CA GLY A 158 -24.09 4.08 -6.10
C GLY A 158 -23.00 3.03 -6.37
N MET A 159 -21.82 3.18 -5.73
CA MET A 159 -20.64 2.33 -5.95
C MET A 159 -20.64 1.08 -5.05
N LYS A 160 -21.68 0.87 -4.26
CA LYS A 160 -21.75 -0.33 -3.40
C LYS A 160 -21.67 -1.60 -4.23
N GLN A 161 -20.94 -2.56 -3.69
CA GLN A 161 -20.87 -3.90 -4.26
C GLN A 161 -22.26 -4.56 -4.19
N VAL A 162 -22.66 -5.21 -5.28
CA VAL A 162 -23.87 -6.04 -5.29
C VAL A 162 -23.54 -7.35 -4.58
N THR A 163 -24.08 -7.51 -3.37
CA THR A 163 -23.99 -8.74 -2.57
C THR A 163 -25.29 -9.52 -2.56
N ASP A 164 -26.33 -9.02 -3.24
CA ASP A 164 -27.59 -9.72 -3.40
C ASP A 164 -27.36 -11.03 -4.18
N THR A 165 -27.43 -12.14 -3.47
CA THR A 165 -27.22 -13.48 -4.01
C THR A 165 -28.18 -13.77 -5.16
N GLY A 166 -29.42 -13.29 -5.10
CA GLY A 166 -30.42 -13.49 -6.16
C GLY A 166 -30.07 -12.76 -7.46
N ALA A 167 -29.58 -11.51 -7.34
CA ALA A 167 -29.14 -10.74 -8.50
C ALA A 167 -27.90 -11.36 -9.15
N ILE A 168 -26.95 -11.82 -8.33
CA ILE A 168 -25.74 -12.50 -8.80
C ILE A 168 -26.10 -13.83 -9.45
N GLU A 169 -26.99 -14.61 -8.82
CA GLU A 169 -27.45 -15.89 -9.34
C GLU A 169 -28.11 -15.75 -10.70
N LYS A 170 -28.99 -14.78 -10.86
CA LYS A 170 -29.61 -14.47 -12.15
C LYS A 170 -28.57 -14.11 -13.22
N ALA A 171 -27.60 -13.26 -12.89
CA ALA A 171 -26.54 -12.90 -13.84
C ALA A 171 -25.68 -14.09 -14.25
N VAL A 172 -25.41 -15.03 -13.32
CA VAL A 172 -24.72 -16.30 -13.61
C VAL A 172 -25.57 -17.16 -14.54
N ASP A 173 -26.86 -17.31 -14.27
CA ASP A 173 -27.78 -18.11 -15.10
C ASP A 173 -27.91 -17.53 -16.51
N ASP A 174 -28.04 -16.23 -16.65
CA ASP A 174 -28.10 -15.54 -17.94
C ASP A 174 -26.83 -15.78 -18.78
N VAL A 175 -25.64 -15.71 -18.15
CA VAL A 175 -24.36 -15.97 -18.84
C VAL A 175 -24.21 -17.44 -19.22
N ILE A 176 -24.61 -18.36 -18.35
CA ILE A 176 -24.57 -19.82 -18.64
C ILE A 176 -25.51 -20.15 -19.78
N ALA A 177 -26.76 -19.64 -19.73
CA ALA A 177 -27.76 -19.89 -20.78
C ALA A 177 -27.36 -19.33 -22.15
N ALA A 178 -26.69 -18.20 -22.17
CA ALA A 178 -26.21 -17.55 -23.41
C ALA A 178 -25.00 -18.27 -24.05
N ASN A 179 -24.33 -19.20 -23.33
CA ASN A 179 -23.06 -19.78 -23.77
C ASN A 179 -23.00 -21.32 -23.60
N PRO A 180 -23.94 -22.10 -24.18
CA PRO A 180 -24.02 -23.54 -23.98
C PRO A 180 -22.74 -24.28 -24.43
N ASP A 181 -22.12 -23.87 -25.53
CA ASP A 181 -20.87 -24.45 -26.03
C ASP A 181 -19.69 -24.32 -25.04
N LYS A 182 -19.67 -23.19 -24.30
CA LYS A 182 -18.67 -22.94 -23.29
C LYS A 182 -18.91 -23.73 -22.00
N VAL A 183 -20.18 -24.04 -21.70
CA VAL A 183 -20.55 -24.90 -20.56
C VAL A 183 -19.95 -26.29 -20.73
N GLU A 184 -20.08 -26.89 -21.90
CA GLU A 184 -19.49 -28.22 -22.19
C GLU A 184 -17.96 -28.17 -22.12
N GLN A 185 -17.34 -27.09 -22.60
CA GLN A 185 -15.89 -26.88 -22.45
C GLN A 185 -15.45 -26.75 -20.99
N ALA A 186 -16.24 -26.04 -20.16
CA ALA A 186 -15.93 -25.86 -18.76
C ALA A 186 -16.06 -27.16 -17.93
N LYS A 187 -17.04 -28.01 -18.28
CA LYS A 187 -17.16 -29.36 -17.68
C LYS A 187 -15.96 -30.23 -18.00
N ALA A 188 -15.44 -30.13 -19.22
CA ALA A 188 -14.25 -30.88 -19.64
C ALA A 188 -12.94 -30.29 -19.09
N LYS A 189 -12.91 -28.97 -18.84
CA LYS A 189 -11.73 -28.23 -18.36
C LYS A 189 -12.11 -27.20 -17.27
N PRO A 190 -11.98 -27.56 -15.97
CA PRO A 190 -12.42 -26.72 -14.85
C PRO A 190 -11.85 -25.31 -14.85
N THR A 191 -10.64 -25.10 -15.39
CA THR A 191 -10.01 -23.78 -15.50
C THR A 191 -10.83 -22.77 -16.34
N MET A 192 -11.76 -23.28 -17.16
CA MET A 192 -12.67 -22.43 -17.94
C MET A 192 -13.76 -21.74 -17.08
N ALA A 193 -13.95 -22.15 -15.82
CA ALA A 193 -14.85 -21.44 -14.91
C ALA A 193 -14.49 -19.94 -14.78
N GLY A 194 -13.20 -19.62 -14.80
CA GLY A 194 -12.72 -18.23 -14.77
C GLY A 194 -13.24 -17.37 -15.92
N TRP A 195 -13.49 -17.96 -17.09
CA TRP A 195 -14.10 -17.23 -18.21
C TRP A 195 -15.53 -16.80 -17.89
N PHE A 196 -16.36 -17.67 -17.29
CA PHE A 196 -17.71 -17.35 -16.86
C PHE A 196 -17.72 -16.27 -15.79
N VAL A 197 -16.82 -16.37 -14.79
CA VAL A 197 -16.64 -15.33 -13.78
C VAL A 197 -16.36 -13.98 -14.44
N GLY A 198 -15.45 -13.94 -15.41
CA GLY A 198 -15.13 -12.73 -16.16
C GLY A 198 -16.33 -12.14 -16.90
N GLN A 199 -17.18 -12.97 -17.52
CA GLN A 199 -18.39 -12.50 -18.22
C GLN A 199 -19.44 -11.97 -17.25
N VAL A 200 -19.68 -12.65 -16.12
CA VAL A 200 -20.60 -12.18 -15.09
C VAL A 200 -20.11 -10.86 -14.47
N MET A 201 -18.82 -10.75 -14.18
CA MET A 201 -18.23 -9.49 -13.70
C MET A 201 -18.41 -8.36 -14.72
N LYS A 202 -18.27 -8.65 -16.01
CA LYS A 202 -18.50 -7.67 -17.08
C LYS A 202 -19.97 -7.26 -17.17
N SER A 203 -20.89 -8.20 -17.10
CA SER A 203 -22.34 -7.92 -17.19
C SER A 203 -22.85 -7.12 -15.97
N THR A 204 -22.26 -7.31 -14.81
CA THR A 204 -22.58 -6.58 -13.59
C THR A 204 -21.79 -5.27 -13.42
N GLY A 205 -21.04 -4.85 -14.44
CA GLY A 205 -20.20 -3.65 -14.39
C GLY A 205 -19.07 -3.70 -13.35
N GLY A 206 -18.69 -4.91 -12.92
CA GLY A 206 -17.67 -5.13 -11.87
C GLY A 206 -18.20 -4.92 -10.45
N LYS A 207 -19.52 -4.75 -10.26
CA LYS A 207 -20.15 -4.52 -8.95
C LYS A 207 -20.46 -5.82 -8.19
N ALA A 208 -20.52 -6.98 -8.85
CA ALA A 208 -20.73 -8.25 -8.17
C ALA A 208 -19.52 -8.66 -7.32
N ASN A 209 -19.76 -9.39 -6.22
CA ASN A 209 -18.67 -9.96 -5.42
C ASN A 209 -17.97 -11.08 -6.21
N PRO A 210 -16.67 -10.96 -6.56
CA PRO A 210 -15.98 -11.93 -7.41
C PRO A 210 -15.95 -13.34 -6.82
N GLN A 211 -15.84 -13.47 -5.48
CA GLN A 211 -15.83 -14.76 -4.80
C GLN A 211 -17.20 -15.41 -4.89
N ALA A 212 -18.27 -14.68 -4.57
CA ALA A 212 -19.65 -15.19 -4.67
C ALA A 212 -19.98 -15.61 -6.12
N VAL A 213 -19.54 -14.84 -7.10
CA VAL A 213 -19.69 -15.22 -8.53
C VAL A 213 -18.93 -16.49 -8.83
N SER A 214 -17.70 -16.63 -8.37
CA SER A 214 -16.88 -17.83 -8.58
C SER A 214 -17.53 -19.09 -7.99
N ASP A 215 -18.00 -18.98 -6.75
CA ASP A 215 -18.62 -20.09 -6.04
C ASP A 215 -19.94 -20.51 -6.71
N LEU A 216 -20.78 -19.57 -7.13
CA LEU A 216 -22.02 -19.85 -7.86
C LEU A 216 -21.75 -20.43 -9.24
N VAL A 217 -20.79 -19.93 -9.99
CA VAL A 217 -20.39 -20.48 -11.30
C VAL A 217 -19.92 -21.91 -11.16
N LYS A 218 -19.02 -22.22 -10.20
CA LYS A 218 -18.57 -23.57 -9.92
C LYS A 218 -19.72 -24.51 -9.57
N ALA A 219 -20.59 -24.06 -8.63
CA ALA A 219 -21.75 -24.85 -8.20
C ALA A 219 -22.69 -25.18 -9.37
N LYS A 220 -23.03 -24.17 -10.22
CA LYS A 220 -23.95 -24.37 -11.35
C LYS A 220 -23.35 -25.16 -12.51
N LEU A 221 -22.04 -25.12 -12.72
CA LEU A 221 -21.33 -25.94 -13.70
C LEU A 221 -21.01 -27.34 -13.20
N GLY A 222 -21.24 -27.64 -11.89
CA GLY A 222 -20.92 -28.92 -11.28
C GLY A 222 -19.41 -29.18 -11.17
N ILE A 223 -18.61 -28.12 -11.05
CA ILE A 223 -17.15 -28.18 -10.91
C ILE A 223 -16.83 -28.27 -9.40
N VAL A 224 -16.23 -29.37 -9.00
CA VAL A 224 -15.70 -29.60 -7.65
C VAL A 224 -14.19 -29.29 -7.68
N ASP A 225 -13.67 -28.59 -6.66
CA ASP A 225 -12.24 -28.26 -6.53
C ASP A 225 -11.40 -29.52 -6.30
#